data_bac27c1b79608c25b00590f9829e674d
#
_entry.id   bac27c1b79608c25b00590f9829e674d
#
_cell.length_a   1.000
_cell.length_b   1.000
_cell.length_c   1.000
_cell.angle_alpha   90.00
_cell.angle_beta   90.00
_cell.angle_gamma   90.00
#
_symmetry.space_group_name_H-M   'P 1'
#
loop_
_entity.id
_entity.type
_entity.pdbx_description
1 polymer ?
#
loop_
_entity_poly.entity_id
_entity_poly.type
_entity_poly.pdbx_seq_one_letter_code
_entity_poly.pdbx_strand_id
1 'polypeptide(L)'
;MLALARLTGFVCRSARKLNLRGFVLSCMVLALQQTCSLRNQAVLAGLSGATTISKQALFKRLSGRAACFLQGCLAAAIRAKLTTESPDCRCANFQRILIQDSTCISLPARLAALFPGPSNQSGKRQACLRIQCLYDLLSERFLSFALSPFTRNDQASASDLIPLLGAGDLVLRDLGYFTIGSFKAIAARSAFFLTRLRYGVILFSSKGA
;
A
#
# COMPACT_ATOMS: atom_id res chain seq x y z
N MET A 1 5.31 -2.57 -19.75
CA MET A 1 3.84 -2.52 -19.59
C MET A 1 3.12 -3.58 -20.44
N LEU A 2 3.33 -3.68 -21.77
CA LEU A 2 2.65 -4.69 -22.61
C LEU A 2 2.98 -6.13 -22.20
N ALA A 3 4.23 -6.45 -21.92
CA ALA A 3 4.63 -7.77 -21.43
C ALA A 3 3.89 -8.16 -20.14
N LEU A 4 3.79 -7.24 -19.20
CA LEU A 4 3.06 -7.44 -17.94
C LEU A 4 1.56 -7.65 -18.19
N ALA A 5 0.94 -6.87 -19.09
CA ALA A 5 -0.46 -7.03 -19.45
C ALA A 5 -0.77 -8.38 -20.10
N ARG A 6 0.18 -8.94 -20.85
CA ARG A 6 0.07 -10.30 -21.39
C ARG A 6 0.27 -11.36 -20.33
N LEU A 7 1.26 -11.20 -19.46
CA LEU A 7 1.53 -12.14 -18.36
C LEU A 7 0.33 -12.28 -17.41
N THR A 8 -0.33 -11.19 -17.09
CA THR A 8 -1.53 -11.18 -16.22
C THR A 8 -2.81 -11.59 -16.94
N GLY A 9 -2.74 -11.85 -18.26
CA GLY A 9 -3.91 -12.15 -19.07
C GLY A 9 -4.87 -10.97 -19.26
N PHE A 10 -4.48 -9.76 -18.89
CA PHE A 10 -5.27 -8.54 -19.11
C PHE A 10 -5.38 -8.21 -20.60
N VAL A 11 -4.34 -8.52 -21.38
CA VAL A 11 -4.32 -8.45 -22.85
C VAL A 11 -3.99 -9.83 -23.41
N CYS A 12 -4.99 -10.53 -23.93
CA CYS A 12 -4.82 -11.84 -24.56
C CYS A 12 -4.59 -11.76 -26.09
N ARG A 13 -5.08 -10.68 -26.72
CA ARG A 13 -4.95 -10.42 -28.17
C ARG A 13 -4.39 -9.03 -28.39
N SER A 14 -4.16 -8.59 -29.65
CA SER A 14 -3.70 -7.23 -29.92
C SER A 14 -4.66 -6.19 -29.33
N ALA A 15 -4.14 -5.31 -28.48
CA ALA A 15 -4.92 -4.27 -27.80
C ALA A 15 -5.15 -3.05 -28.75
N ARG A 16 -5.84 -3.26 -29.88
CA ARG A 16 -6.04 -2.20 -30.89
C ARG A 16 -6.82 -0.99 -30.36
N LYS A 17 -7.69 -1.17 -29.37
CA LYS A 17 -8.62 -0.13 -28.85
C LYS A 17 -8.37 0.26 -27.40
N LEU A 18 -7.39 -0.31 -26.73
CA LEU A 18 -7.05 0.02 -25.36
C LEU A 18 -5.59 0.47 -25.27
N ASN A 19 -5.39 1.74 -25.00
CA ASN A 19 -4.09 2.24 -24.60
C ASN A 19 -3.84 1.85 -23.13
N LEU A 20 -2.86 0.97 -22.87
CA LEU A 20 -2.53 0.50 -21.53
C LEU A 20 -2.09 1.65 -20.61
N ARG A 21 -1.32 2.60 -21.13
CA ARG A 21 -0.87 3.77 -20.40
C ARG A 21 -2.06 4.65 -20.00
N GLY A 22 -2.95 4.93 -20.95
CA GLY A 22 -4.17 5.68 -20.70
C GLY A 22 -5.09 4.99 -19.69
N PHE A 23 -5.18 3.66 -19.73
CA PHE A 23 -5.94 2.90 -18.74
C PHE A 23 -5.38 3.07 -17.33
N VAL A 24 -4.07 2.89 -17.13
CA VAL A 24 -3.43 3.07 -15.81
C VAL A 24 -3.60 4.49 -15.31
N LEU A 25 -3.31 5.50 -16.15
CA LEU A 25 -3.45 6.91 -15.79
C LEU A 25 -4.91 7.26 -15.44
N SER A 26 -5.89 6.75 -16.20
CA SER A 26 -7.31 6.98 -15.89
C SER A 26 -7.71 6.38 -14.54
N CYS A 27 -7.21 5.20 -14.18
CA CYS A 27 -7.42 4.62 -12.86
C CYS A 27 -6.82 5.49 -11.75
N MET A 28 -5.60 6.00 -11.93
CA MET A 28 -4.94 6.89 -10.97
C MET A 28 -5.69 8.21 -10.77
N VAL A 29 -6.07 8.86 -11.86
CA VAL A 29 -6.82 10.14 -11.80
C VAL A 29 -8.15 9.97 -11.08
N LEU A 30 -8.92 8.92 -11.40
CA LEU A 30 -10.20 8.65 -10.73
C LEU A 30 -10.03 8.32 -9.25
N ALA A 31 -8.96 7.59 -8.89
CA ALA A 31 -8.65 7.30 -7.49
C ALA A 31 -8.33 8.60 -6.72
N LEU A 32 -7.54 9.51 -7.29
CA LEU A 32 -7.23 10.81 -6.71
C LEU A 32 -8.46 11.72 -6.58
N GLN A 33 -9.35 11.69 -7.56
CA GLN A 33 -10.58 12.48 -7.55
C GLN A 33 -11.69 11.84 -6.70
N GLN A 34 -11.47 10.65 -6.17
CA GLN A 34 -12.48 9.86 -5.43
C GLN A 34 -13.79 9.65 -6.20
N THR A 35 -13.72 9.63 -7.53
CA THR A 35 -14.86 9.46 -8.41
C THR A 35 -14.84 8.07 -9.06
N CYS A 36 -16.00 7.50 -9.30
CA CYS A 36 -16.14 6.15 -9.88
C CYS A 36 -17.01 6.15 -11.13
N SER A 37 -16.80 7.11 -12.05
CA SER A 37 -17.55 7.18 -13.29
C SER A 37 -16.85 6.44 -14.43
N LEU A 38 -17.45 5.33 -14.91
CA LEU A 38 -16.94 4.58 -16.08
C LEU A 38 -16.90 5.43 -17.35
N ARG A 39 -17.81 6.42 -17.47
CA ARG A 39 -17.82 7.36 -18.60
C ARG A 39 -16.58 8.25 -18.56
N ASN A 40 -16.30 8.84 -17.41
CA ASN A 40 -15.11 9.68 -17.22
C ASN A 40 -13.84 8.87 -17.42
N GLN A 41 -13.80 7.63 -16.92
CA GLN A 41 -12.66 6.74 -17.11
C GLN A 41 -12.41 6.42 -18.59
N ALA A 42 -13.47 6.16 -19.36
CA ALA A 42 -13.35 5.89 -20.79
C ALA A 42 -12.79 7.11 -21.56
N VAL A 43 -13.25 8.33 -21.21
CA VAL A 43 -12.72 9.59 -21.78
C VAL A 43 -11.26 9.76 -21.42
N LEU A 44 -10.89 9.66 -20.14
CA LEU A 44 -9.51 9.81 -19.67
C LEU A 44 -8.57 8.78 -20.30
N ALA A 45 -9.01 7.52 -20.44
CA ALA A 45 -8.23 6.48 -21.10
C ALA A 45 -8.00 6.77 -22.59
N GLY A 46 -8.92 7.47 -23.24
CA GLY A 46 -8.82 7.91 -24.62
C GLY A 46 -7.88 9.09 -24.83
N LEU A 47 -7.76 10.00 -23.86
CA LEU A 47 -6.92 11.20 -23.97
C LEU A 47 -5.43 10.88 -24.16
N SER A 48 -4.98 9.72 -23.69
CA SER A 48 -3.57 9.29 -23.79
C SER A 48 -3.25 8.50 -25.07
N GLY A 49 -4.19 8.39 -26.01
CA GLY A 49 -4.00 7.61 -27.25
C GLY A 49 -5.03 7.96 -28.30
N ALA A 50 -4.69 7.70 -29.57
CA ALA A 50 -5.56 7.99 -30.73
C ALA A 50 -6.85 7.15 -30.81
N THR A 51 -7.16 6.32 -29.81
CA THR A 51 -8.30 5.37 -29.85
C THR A 51 -9.23 5.59 -28.67
N THR A 52 -10.51 5.82 -28.97
CA THR A 52 -11.57 5.90 -27.96
C THR A 52 -12.05 4.50 -27.58
N ILE A 53 -12.23 4.26 -26.29
CA ILE A 53 -12.86 3.05 -25.76
C ILE A 53 -14.26 3.38 -25.24
N SER A 54 -15.26 2.56 -25.58
CA SER A 54 -16.61 2.74 -25.03
C SER A 54 -16.66 2.33 -23.54
N LYS A 55 -17.62 2.91 -22.79
CA LYS A 55 -17.81 2.55 -21.38
C LYS A 55 -18.10 1.05 -21.18
N GLN A 56 -18.86 0.43 -22.12
CA GLN A 56 -19.17 -1.01 -22.06
C GLN A 56 -17.92 -1.88 -22.29
N ALA A 57 -17.07 -1.49 -23.25
CA ALA A 57 -15.82 -2.21 -23.51
C ALA A 57 -14.84 -2.05 -22.35
N LEU A 58 -14.80 -0.89 -21.70
CA LEU A 58 -14.01 -0.65 -20.49
C LEU A 58 -14.54 -1.50 -19.33
N PHE A 59 -15.87 -1.49 -19.09
CA PHE A 59 -16.49 -2.29 -18.04
C PHE A 59 -16.13 -3.77 -18.12
N LYS A 60 -16.20 -4.36 -19.31
CA LYS A 60 -15.83 -5.77 -19.55
C LYS A 60 -14.35 -6.07 -19.23
N ARG A 61 -13.50 -5.04 -19.18
CA ARG A 61 -12.08 -5.19 -18.85
C ARG A 61 -11.77 -5.00 -17.36
N LEU A 62 -12.67 -4.39 -16.59
CA LEU A 62 -12.55 -4.28 -15.14
C LEU A 62 -12.84 -5.65 -14.50
N SER A 63 -11.81 -6.46 -14.39
CA SER A 63 -11.85 -7.84 -13.90
C SER A 63 -10.68 -8.11 -12.97
N GLY A 64 -10.63 -9.29 -12.36
CA GLY A 64 -9.47 -9.73 -11.58
C GLY A 64 -8.14 -9.63 -12.35
N ARG A 65 -8.15 -9.85 -13.67
CA ARG A 65 -6.96 -9.67 -14.52
C ARG A 65 -6.50 -8.22 -14.60
N ALA A 66 -7.44 -7.26 -14.61
CA ALA A 66 -7.11 -5.84 -14.52
C ALA A 66 -6.48 -5.50 -13.17
N ALA A 67 -7.00 -6.04 -12.08
CA ALA A 67 -6.43 -5.86 -10.75
C ALA A 67 -5.00 -6.41 -10.67
N CYS A 68 -4.76 -7.63 -11.15
CA CYS A 68 -3.42 -8.22 -11.23
C CYS A 68 -2.47 -7.38 -12.10
N PHE A 69 -2.94 -6.86 -13.22
CA PHE A 69 -2.15 -5.97 -14.07
C PHE A 69 -1.77 -4.67 -13.35
N LEU A 70 -2.72 -4.00 -12.69
CA LEU A 70 -2.47 -2.77 -11.93
C LEU A 70 -1.54 -3.02 -10.75
N GLN A 71 -1.69 -4.14 -10.05
CA GLN A 71 -0.79 -4.54 -8.97
C GLN A 71 0.65 -4.76 -9.48
N GLY A 72 0.80 -5.38 -10.63
CA GLY A 72 2.09 -5.55 -11.28
C GLY A 72 2.70 -4.22 -11.75
N CYS A 73 1.86 -3.27 -12.23
CA CYS A 73 2.31 -1.92 -12.57
C CYS A 73 2.82 -1.17 -11.32
N LEU A 74 2.11 -1.29 -10.20
CA LEU A 74 2.53 -0.70 -8.93
C LEU A 74 3.86 -1.30 -8.47
N ALA A 75 4.00 -2.63 -8.49
CA ALA A 75 5.25 -3.29 -8.12
C ALA A 75 6.42 -2.86 -9.02
N ALA A 76 6.18 -2.70 -10.33
CA ALA A 76 7.20 -2.21 -11.26
C ALA A 76 7.58 -0.75 -10.99
N ALA A 77 6.61 0.12 -10.66
CA ALA A 77 6.87 1.51 -10.31
C ALA A 77 7.68 1.65 -9.01
N ILE A 78 7.35 0.84 -8.00
CA ILE A 78 8.11 0.75 -6.76
C ILE A 78 9.57 0.38 -7.04
N ARG A 79 9.80 -0.63 -7.89
CA ARG A 79 11.16 -1.07 -8.26
C ARG A 79 11.90 -0.04 -9.10
N ALA A 80 11.22 0.68 -9.98
CA ALA A 80 11.86 1.65 -10.89
C ALA A 80 12.41 2.88 -10.15
N LYS A 81 11.89 3.21 -8.95
CA LYS A 81 12.41 4.31 -8.12
C LYS A 81 13.79 3.99 -7.50
N LEU A 82 14.40 2.88 -7.93
CA LEU A 82 15.59 2.27 -7.34
C LEU A 82 16.94 2.94 -7.64
N THR A 83 16.99 4.06 -8.35
CA THR A 83 18.25 4.64 -8.82
C THR A 83 18.34 6.08 -8.43
N THR A 84 18.42 6.44 -7.15
CA THR A 84 18.77 7.82 -6.84
C THR A 84 19.44 7.94 -5.48
N GLU A 85 20.62 8.48 -5.50
CA GLU A 85 21.39 9.18 -4.48
C GLU A 85 21.76 8.46 -3.19
N SER A 86 23.00 8.70 -2.77
CA SER A 86 23.58 8.23 -1.50
C SER A 86 22.75 8.71 -0.31
N PRO A 87 22.48 7.87 0.68
CA PRO A 87 21.78 8.27 1.89
C PRO A 87 22.50 9.40 2.60
N ASP A 88 21.75 10.35 3.17
CA ASP A 88 22.28 11.42 3.99
C ASP A 88 23.16 10.84 5.10
N CYS A 89 24.41 11.29 5.18
CA CYS A 89 25.42 10.84 6.13
C CYS A 89 24.98 10.83 7.61
N ARG A 90 23.94 11.60 7.94
CA ARG A 90 23.40 11.73 9.31
C ARG A 90 22.75 10.47 9.87
N CYS A 91 22.44 9.51 9.03
CA CYS A 91 21.77 8.26 9.40
C CYS A 91 22.65 7.01 9.23
N ALA A 92 23.97 7.20 9.11
CA ALA A 92 24.93 6.13 8.81
C ALA A 92 25.00 5.00 9.86
N ASN A 93 24.39 5.19 11.03
CA ASN A 93 24.37 4.17 12.10
C ASN A 93 23.37 3.04 11.85
N PHE A 94 22.46 3.18 10.88
CA PHE A 94 21.43 2.19 10.57
C PHE A 94 21.57 1.71 9.13
N GLN A 95 21.32 0.41 8.92
CA GLN A 95 21.32 -0.18 7.58
C GLN A 95 20.14 0.34 6.74
N ARG A 96 18.97 0.43 7.37
CA ARG A 96 17.75 1.01 6.80
C ARG A 96 16.97 1.73 7.90
N ILE A 97 16.20 2.72 7.50
CA ILE A 97 15.22 3.37 8.38
C ILE A 97 13.83 3.09 7.82
N LEU A 98 13.11 2.22 8.48
CA LEU A 98 11.83 1.69 8.04
C LEU A 98 10.68 2.39 8.75
N ILE A 99 9.79 3.03 8.01
CA ILE A 99 8.58 3.67 8.53
C ILE A 99 7.40 2.72 8.27
N GLN A 100 6.75 2.25 9.33
CA GLN A 100 5.50 1.52 9.23
C GLN A 100 4.33 2.43 9.61
N ASP A 101 3.39 2.58 8.68
CA ASP A 101 2.18 3.37 8.88
C ASP A 101 1.01 2.79 8.11
N SER A 102 -0.21 3.21 8.47
CA SER A 102 -1.42 2.80 7.78
C SER A 102 -2.29 3.99 7.38
N THR A 103 -3.01 3.81 6.29
CA THR A 103 -4.06 4.75 5.87
C THR A 103 -5.35 4.01 5.60
N CYS A 104 -6.48 4.71 5.72
CA CYS A 104 -7.81 4.15 5.51
C CYS A 104 -8.51 4.84 4.34
N ILE A 105 -9.15 4.05 3.49
CA ILE A 105 -9.93 4.53 2.35
C ILE A 105 -11.37 4.06 2.53
N SER A 106 -12.31 5.01 2.54
CA SER A 106 -13.74 4.71 2.54
C SER A 106 -14.15 4.05 1.22
N LEU A 107 -14.89 2.95 1.33
CA LEU A 107 -15.41 2.21 0.19
C LEU A 107 -16.94 2.31 0.12
N PRO A 108 -17.55 2.06 -1.05
CA PRO A 108 -19.02 1.98 -1.17
C PRO A 108 -19.59 0.93 -0.19
N ALA A 109 -20.70 1.25 0.47
CA ALA A 109 -21.32 0.42 1.52
C ALA A 109 -21.63 -1.03 1.09
N ARG A 110 -21.85 -1.29 -0.22
CA ARG A 110 -22.02 -2.65 -0.77
C ARG A 110 -20.82 -3.56 -0.56
N LEU A 111 -19.65 -3.01 -0.27
CA LEU A 111 -18.42 -3.76 0.01
C LEU A 111 -18.22 -4.03 1.51
N ALA A 112 -19.16 -3.63 2.38
CA ALA A 112 -19.03 -3.79 3.84
C ALA A 112 -18.94 -5.26 4.30
N ALA A 113 -19.43 -6.21 3.51
CA ALA A 113 -19.26 -7.63 3.80
C ALA A 113 -17.82 -8.12 3.63
N LEU A 114 -17.08 -7.53 2.68
CA LEU A 114 -15.67 -7.87 2.40
C LEU A 114 -14.71 -6.99 3.20
N PHE A 115 -15.05 -5.73 3.36
CA PHE A 115 -14.23 -4.72 4.04
C PHE A 115 -15.07 -4.00 5.10
N PRO A 116 -15.41 -4.66 6.21
CA PRO A 116 -16.15 -4.01 7.28
C PRO A 116 -15.37 -2.79 7.80
N GLY A 117 -16.04 -1.64 7.82
CA GLY A 117 -15.53 -0.38 8.32
C GLY A 117 -15.90 -0.13 9.79
N PRO A 118 -15.68 1.09 10.28
CA PRO A 118 -16.08 1.45 11.62
C PRO A 118 -17.60 1.29 11.80
N SER A 119 -18.00 0.68 12.90
CA SER A 119 -19.41 0.65 13.32
C SER A 119 -19.76 1.98 13.98
N ASN A 120 -20.83 2.60 13.57
CA ASN A 120 -21.41 3.75 14.27
C ASN A 120 -22.71 3.33 14.98
N GLN A 121 -23.12 4.12 15.96
CA GLN A 121 -24.34 3.86 16.75
C GLN A 121 -25.62 3.87 15.89
N SER A 122 -25.58 4.44 14.69
CA SER A 122 -26.71 4.47 13.76
C SER A 122 -26.94 3.17 12.97
N GLY A 123 -26.13 2.12 13.20
CA GLY A 123 -26.27 0.82 12.55
C GLY A 123 -25.99 0.81 11.04
N LYS A 124 -25.61 1.95 10.44
CA LYS A 124 -25.24 2.00 9.02
C LYS A 124 -23.94 1.25 8.78
N ARG A 125 -23.99 0.22 7.92
CA ARG A 125 -22.82 -0.51 7.49
C ARG A 125 -21.94 0.40 6.64
N GLN A 126 -20.71 0.61 7.09
CA GLN A 126 -19.68 1.30 6.33
C GLN A 126 -18.67 0.29 5.82
N ALA A 127 -18.08 0.55 4.67
CA ALA A 127 -16.97 -0.22 4.16
C ALA A 127 -15.71 0.64 4.18
N CYS A 128 -14.61 0.08 4.69
CA CYS A 128 -13.35 0.79 4.78
C CYS A 128 -12.19 -0.18 4.57
N LEU A 129 -11.33 0.17 3.63
CA LEU A 129 -10.08 -0.52 3.36
C LEU A 129 -8.96 0.13 4.14
N ARG A 130 -8.19 -0.67 4.87
CA ARG A 130 -6.92 -0.25 5.48
C ARG A 130 -5.77 -0.70 4.60
N ILE A 131 -4.86 0.22 4.33
CA ILE A 131 -3.62 -0.03 3.60
C ILE A 131 -2.49 0.12 4.59
N GLN A 132 -1.78 -0.97 4.87
CA GLN A 132 -0.54 -0.96 5.65
C GLN A 132 0.63 -0.72 4.69
N CYS A 133 1.50 0.21 5.04
CA CYS A 133 2.67 0.57 4.24
C CYS A 133 3.94 0.35 5.06
N LEU A 134 4.97 -0.16 4.41
CA LEU A 134 6.33 -0.16 4.92
C LEU A 134 7.21 0.61 3.93
N TYR A 135 7.83 1.68 4.40
CA TYR A 135 8.64 2.59 3.60
C TYR A 135 10.07 2.64 4.15
N ASP A 136 11.06 2.50 3.30
CA ASP A 136 12.47 2.70 3.64
C ASP A 136 12.86 4.14 3.31
N LEU A 137 13.16 4.91 4.34
CA LEU A 137 13.49 6.33 4.24
C LEU A 137 14.83 6.57 3.52
N LEU A 138 15.83 5.70 3.73
CA LEU A 138 17.15 5.90 3.14
C LEU A 138 17.17 5.62 1.64
N SER A 139 16.45 4.59 1.20
CA SER A 139 16.31 4.27 -0.22
C SER A 139 15.11 4.93 -0.88
N GLU A 140 14.32 5.69 -0.12
CA GLU A 140 13.06 6.30 -0.56
C GLU A 140 12.08 5.34 -1.24
N ARG A 141 11.93 4.11 -0.69
CA ARG A 141 11.15 3.03 -1.30
C ARG A 141 10.06 2.51 -0.41
N PHE A 142 8.93 2.19 -1.03
CA PHE A 142 7.98 1.30 -0.39
C PHE A 142 8.44 -0.16 -0.53
N LEU A 143 8.58 -0.83 0.60
CA LEU A 143 8.97 -2.25 0.64
C LEU A 143 7.75 -3.17 0.60
N SER A 144 6.63 -2.73 1.17
CA SER A 144 5.41 -3.53 1.27
C SER A 144 4.16 -2.67 1.28
N PHE A 145 3.09 -3.22 0.68
CA PHE A 145 1.71 -2.76 0.84
C PHE A 145 0.84 -3.96 1.16
N ALA A 146 0.10 -3.89 2.26
CA ALA A 146 -0.88 -4.91 2.61
C ALA A 146 -2.28 -4.29 2.73
N LEU A 147 -3.26 -4.94 2.10
CA LEU A 147 -4.65 -4.52 2.12
C LEU A 147 -5.43 -5.36 3.12
N SER A 148 -6.18 -4.72 3.99
CA SER A 148 -6.99 -5.40 4.99
C SER A 148 -8.29 -4.63 5.29
N PRO A 149 -9.30 -5.28 5.88
CA PRO A 149 -10.45 -4.56 6.43
C PRO A 149 -10.01 -3.60 7.55
N PHE A 150 -10.77 -2.53 7.76
CA PHE A 150 -10.55 -1.57 8.86
C PHE A 150 -10.47 -2.25 10.24
N THR A 151 -11.21 -3.34 10.42
CA THR A 151 -11.25 -4.12 11.67
C THR A 151 -9.91 -4.76 12.04
N ARG A 152 -9.01 -4.98 11.07
CA ARG A 152 -7.63 -5.35 11.36
C ARG A 152 -6.83 -4.09 11.69
N ASN A 153 -6.73 -3.81 12.99
CA ASN A 153 -6.06 -2.60 13.50
C ASN A 153 -4.53 -2.68 13.37
N ASP A 154 -3.86 -1.59 13.72
CA ASP A 154 -2.41 -1.47 13.62
C ASP A 154 -1.67 -2.43 14.57
N GLN A 155 -2.25 -2.72 15.75
CA GLN A 155 -1.69 -3.70 16.68
C GLN A 155 -1.66 -5.10 16.07
N ALA A 156 -2.73 -5.50 15.40
CA ALA A 156 -2.81 -6.80 14.71
C ALA A 156 -1.82 -6.89 13.54
N SER A 157 -1.42 -5.76 12.96
CA SER A 157 -0.46 -5.66 11.87
C SER A 157 0.98 -5.38 12.34
N ALA A 158 1.19 -5.20 13.65
CA ALA A 158 2.48 -4.81 14.19
C ALA A 158 3.61 -5.83 13.91
N SER A 159 3.26 -7.10 13.73
CA SER A 159 4.22 -8.18 13.45
C SER A 159 4.44 -8.45 11.96
N ASP A 160 3.66 -7.86 11.06
CA ASP A 160 3.70 -8.17 9.62
C ASP A 160 5.05 -7.83 8.98
N LEU A 161 5.77 -6.83 9.53
CA LEU A 161 7.07 -6.43 9.01
C LEU A 161 8.22 -7.31 9.51
N ILE A 162 8.04 -8.09 10.58
CA ILE A 162 9.14 -8.84 11.21
C ILE A 162 9.92 -9.72 10.21
N PRO A 163 9.28 -10.43 9.27
CA PRO A 163 10.01 -11.22 8.26
C PRO A 163 10.89 -10.39 7.33
N LEU A 164 10.62 -9.09 7.20
CA LEU A 164 11.32 -8.17 6.30
C LEU A 164 12.50 -7.46 6.96
N LEU A 165 12.63 -7.59 8.29
CA LEU A 165 13.70 -6.94 9.07
C LEU A 165 15.03 -7.66 8.93
N GLY A 166 16.09 -6.85 8.79
CA GLY A 166 17.50 -7.26 8.92
C GLY A 166 18.16 -6.67 10.17
N ALA A 167 19.34 -7.19 10.50
CA ALA A 167 20.17 -6.64 11.56
C ALA A 167 20.57 -5.20 11.21
N GLY A 168 20.57 -4.31 12.20
CA GLY A 168 20.90 -2.90 12.02
C GLY A 168 19.80 -2.02 11.44
N ASP A 169 18.61 -2.54 11.14
CA ASP A 169 17.47 -1.73 10.74
C ASP A 169 16.91 -0.92 11.93
N LEU A 170 16.46 0.30 11.67
CA LEU A 170 15.66 1.09 12.61
C LEU A 170 14.21 1.14 12.13
N VAL A 171 13.26 0.74 12.97
CA VAL A 171 11.83 0.80 12.70
C VAL A 171 11.19 1.99 13.40
N LEU A 172 10.59 2.90 12.63
CA LEU A 172 9.79 4.03 13.12
C LEU A 172 8.32 3.65 13.07
N ARG A 173 7.60 3.82 14.19
CA ARG A 173 6.19 3.47 14.33
C ARG A 173 5.41 4.48 15.15
N ASP A 174 4.15 4.63 14.82
CA ASP A 174 3.22 5.33 15.70
C ASP A 174 2.73 4.43 16.85
N LEU A 175 2.10 5.08 17.83
CA LEU A 175 1.56 4.46 19.04
C LEU A 175 0.52 3.36 18.75
N GLY A 176 -0.14 3.41 17.62
CA GLY A 176 -1.08 2.39 17.14
C GLY A 176 -0.46 0.99 17.02
N TYR A 177 0.85 0.91 16.81
CA TYR A 177 1.60 -0.37 16.70
C TYR A 177 2.25 -0.81 18.01
N PHE A 178 1.96 -0.14 19.13
CA PHE A 178 2.61 -0.39 20.40
C PHE A 178 2.19 -1.75 20.98
N THR A 179 3.02 -2.77 20.78
CA THR A 179 2.88 -4.09 21.41
C THR A 179 4.24 -4.61 21.88
N ILE A 180 4.31 -5.08 23.12
CA ILE A 180 5.56 -5.58 23.70
C ILE A 180 6.09 -6.79 22.90
N GLY A 181 5.19 -7.65 22.41
CA GLY A 181 5.56 -8.79 21.58
C GLY A 181 6.28 -8.40 20.30
N SER A 182 5.81 -7.35 19.60
CA SER A 182 6.47 -6.87 18.38
C SER A 182 7.84 -6.24 18.67
N PHE A 183 8.00 -5.52 19.79
CA PHE A 183 9.31 -4.96 20.18
C PHE A 183 10.34 -6.04 20.48
N LYS A 184 9.95 -7.10 21.22
CA LYS A 184 10.79 -8.26 21.44
C LYS A 184 11.19 -8.94 20.13
N ALA A 185 10.25 -9.09 19.20
CA ALA A 185 10.50 -9.70 17.89
C ALA A 185 11.44 -8.85 17.01
N ILE A 186 11.36 -7.51 17.07
CA ILE A 186 12.28 -6.59 16.40
C ILE A 186 13.69 -6.76 17.00
N ALA A 187 13.81 -6.71 18.33
CA ALA A 187 15.08 -6.87 19.02
C ALA A 187 15.74 -8.24 18.73
N ALA A 188 14.94 -9.31 18.64
CA ALA A 188 15.42 -10.66 18.28
C ALA A 188 16.00 -10.72 16.85
N ARG A 189 15.70 -9.74 15.97
CA ARG A 189 16.29 -9.58 14.64
C ARG A 189 17.54 -8.70 14.65
N SER A 190 18.06 -8.32 15.83
CA SER A 190 19.15 -7.34 15.97
C SER A 190 18.80 -6.01 15.28
N ALA A 191 17.53 -5.65 15.27
CA ALA A 191 17.01 -4.40 14.76
C ALA A 191 16.56 -3.49 15.91
N PHE A 192 16.43 -2.22 15.63
CA PHE A 192 16.06 -1.17 16.58
C PHE A 192 14.64 -0.68 16.29
N PHE A 193 13.99 -0.08 17.29
CA PHE A 193 12.70 0.57 17.08
C PHE A 193 12.67 1.92 17.79
N LEU A 194 11.92 2.85 17.21
CA LEU A 194 11.60 4.15 17.78
C LEU A 194 10.09 4.38 17.68
N THR A 195 9.47 4.60 18.83
CA THR A 195 8.05 4.88 18.95
C THR A 195 7.78 5.81 20.12
N ARG A 196 6.62 6.45 20.14
CA ARG A 196 6.18 7.22 21.32
C ARG A 196 5.87 6.26 22.46
N LEU A 197 6.18 6.66 23.68
CA LEU A 197 5.81 5.90 24.85
C LEU A 197 4.30 6.05 25.11
N ARG A 198 3.63 4.94 25.36
CA ARG A 198 2.22 4.94 25.72
C ARG A 198 2.05 5.46 27.15
N TYR A 199 1.05 6.28 27.38
CA TYR A 199 0.70 6.75 28.73
C TYR A 199 0.48 5.57 29.69
N GLY A 200 1.00 5.66 30.92
CA GLY A 200 0.89 4.63 31.94
C GLY A 200 1.89 3.47 31.80
N VAL A 201 2.77 3.48 30.81
CA VAL A 201 3.86 2.48 30.71
C VAL A 201 5.06 2.98 31.54
N ILE A 202 5.51 2.13 32.45
CA ILE A 202 6.71 2.36 33.26
C ILE A 202 7.89 1.65 32.60
N LEU A 203 8.97 2.39 32.37
CA LEU A 203 10.21 1.84 31.83
C LEU A 203 11.17 1.53 33.00
N PHE A 204 11.72 0.35 32.98
CA PHE A 204 12.78 -0.04 33.89
C PHE A 204 14.08 -0.15 33.07
N SER A 205 15.13 0.58 33.46
CA SER A 205 16.46 0.30 32.92
C SER A 205 17.07 -0.85 33.74
N SER A 206 17.47 -1.94 33.11
CA SER A 206 18.43 -2.84 33.73
C SER A 206 19.74 -2.07 33.85
N LYS A 207 20.18 -1.70 35.04
CA LYS A 207 21.56 -1.30 35.25
C LYS A 207 22.38 -2.49 34.77
N GLY A 208 23.22 -2.25 33.77
CA GLY A 208 23.97 -3.29 33.09
C GLY A 208 24.72 -4.18 34.08
N ALA A 209 24.67 -5.48 33.79
CA ALA A 209 25.65 -6.44 34.30
C ALA A 209 26.98 -6.20 33.59
#